data_77e03cd17965bc2ca0a8bdec5c165203
#
_entry.id   77e03cd17965bc2ca0a8bdec5c165203
#
_cell.length_a   1.000
_cell.length_b   1.000
_cell.length_c   1.000
_cell.angle_alpha   90.00
_cell.angle_beta   90.00
_cell.angle_gamma   90.00
#
_symmetry.space_group_name_H-M   'P 1'
#
loop_
_entity.id
_entity.type
_entity.pdbx_description
1 polymer ?
#
loop_
_entity_poly.entity_id
_entity_poly.type
_entity_poly.pdbx_seq_one_letter_code
_entity_poly.pdbx_strand_id
1 'polypeptide(L)'
;MIIILNLNSGNLEALKNAVINCGHDCVISHPNEIPKSATHMILPGVGNYNSSMNFLKEKEYVNSIIEFIKLGKPVLGICLGMQLLSSFGSEPDKTSGLDLIYGEVSRIQTDLPLPHVGWNEVKFIKDHKILEDIP
;
A
#
# COMPACT_ATOMS: atom_id res chain seq x y z
N MET A 1 -4.82 7.30 15.88
CA MET A 1 -5.36 6.00 15.45
C MET A 1 -4.92 5.73 14.01
N ILE A 2 -4.42 4.54 13.75
CA ILE A 2 -4.01 4.06 12.42
C ILE A 2 -5.21 3.37 11.77
N ILE A 3 -5.40 3.56 10.47
CA ILE A 3 -6.38 2.80 9.70
C ILE A 3 -5.71 1.87 8.70
N ILE A 4 -6.27 0.69 8.52
CA ILE A 4 -5.91 -0.24 7.45
C ILE A 4 -7.06 -0.23 6.45
N LEU A 5 -6.78 0.14 5.21
CA LEU A 5 -7.81 0.18 4.19
C LEU A 5 -8.17 -1.24 3.74
N ASN A 6 -9.47 -1.57 3.80
CA ASN A 6 -9.94 -2.88 3.39
C ASN A 6 -10.11 -2.96 1.86
N LEU A 7 -9.17 -3.60 1.19
CA LEU A 7 -9.22 -3.86 -0.25
C LEU A 7 -9.82 -5.23 -0.60
N ASN A 8 -10.51 -5.87 0.33
CA ASN A 8 -11.00 -7.25 0.21
C ASN A 8 -9.89 -8.25 -0.17
N SER A 9 -8.66 -7.95 0.16
CA SER A 9 -7.50 -8.78 -0.16
C SER A 9 -6.46 -8.74 0.95
N GLY A 10 -5.73 -9.82 1.15
CA GLY A 10 -4.68 -9.94 2.16
C GLY A 10 -5.17 -10.31 3.56
N ASN A 11 -4.22 -10.55 4.46
CA ASN A 11 -4.50 -10.87 5.86
C ASN A 11 -4.55 -9.59 6.71
N LEU A 12 -5.69 -8.91 6.67
CA LEU A 12 -5.89 -7.62 7.35
C LEU A 12 -5.83 -7.77 8.88
N GLU A 13 -6.32 -8.87 9.44
CA GLU A 13 -6.28 -9.10 10.88
C GLU A 13 -4.84 -9.31 11.38
N ALA A 14 -3.99 -10.01 10.64
CA ALA A 14 -2.58 -10.15 11.01
C ALA A 14 -1.88 -8.79 10.99
N LEU A 15 -2.16 -7.95 10.00
CA LEU A 15 -1.61 -6.60 9.92
C LEU A 15 -2.10 -5.72 11.08
N LYS A 16 -3.40 -5.78 11.40
CA LYS A 16 -3.99 -5.09 12.54
C LYS A 16 -3.33 -5.51 13.85
N ASN A 17 -3.16 -6.81 14.06
CA ASN A 17 -2.49 -7.34 15.25
C ASN A 17 -1.03 -6.86 15.35
N ALA A 18 -0.31 -6.79 14.23
CA ALA A 18 1.05 -6.25 14.21
C ALA A 18 1.08 -4.79 14.66
N VAL A 19 0.16 -3.94 14.18
CA VAL A 19 0.06 -2.53 14.60
C VAL A 19 -0.29 -2.41 16.09
N ILE A 20 -1.22 -3.22 16.59
CA ILE A 20 -1.61 -3.24 18.00
C ILE A 20 -0.43 -3.69 18.88
N ASN A 21 0.34 -4.69 18.46
CA ASN A 21 1.53 -5.15 19.17
C ASN A 21 2.65 -4.10 19.23
N CYS A 22 2.66 -3.15 18.28
CA CYS A 22 3.52 -1.96 18.35
C CYS A 22 2.97 -0.87 19.27
N GLY A 23 1.87 -1.10 19.99
CA GLY A 23 1.30 -0.17 20.95
C GLY A 23 0.39 0.91 20.37
N HIS A 24 -0.13 0.71 19.16
CA HIS A 24 -0.98 1.70 18.49
C HIS A 24 -2.41 1.21 18.28
N ASP A 25 -3.37 2.11 18.46
CA ASP A 25 -4.77 1.86 18.09
C ASP A 25 -4.90 1.73 16.57
N CYS A 26 -5.58 0.66 16.14
CA CYS A 26 -5.76 0.36 14.74
C CYS A 26 -7.18 -0.17 14.43
N VAL A 27 -7.74 0.27 13.33
CA VAL A 27 -9.01 -0.23 12.79
C VAL A 27 -8.90 -0.57 11.31
N ILE A 28 -9.61 -1.60 10.88
CA ILE A 28 -9.84 -1.89 9.47
C ILE A 28 -11.05 -1.07 9.04
N SER A 29 -10.90 -0.29 7.96
CA SER A 29 -11.91 0.68 7.53
C SER A 29 -12.17 0.60 6.03
N HIS A 30 -13.41 0.87 5.64
CA HIS A 30 -13.78 1.17 4.27
C HIS A 30 -13.64 2.68 3.99
N PRO A 31 -13.55 3.13 2.71
CA PRO A 31 -13.30 4.54 2.39
C PRO A 31 -14.31 5.51 2.96
N ASN A 32 -15.57 5.12 2.90
CA ASN A 32 -16.67 5.96 3.39
C ASN A 32 -16.78 5.98 4.94
N GLU A 33 -15.95 5.17 5.61
CA GLU A 33 -15.95 4.97 7.04
C GLU A 33 -14.65 5.42 7.70
N ILE A 34 -13.81 6.20 6.99
CA ILE A 34 -12.54 6.69 7.52
C ILE A 34 -12.82 7.67 8.66
N PRO A 35 -12.44 7.33 9.89
CA PRO A 35 -12.68 8.22 11.03
C PRO A 35 -11.90 9.53 10.88
N LYS A 36 -12.50 10.65 11.26
CA LYS A 36 -11.80 11.95 11.26
C LYS A 36 -10.55 11.95 12.16
N SER A 37 -10.56 11.14 13.21
CA SER A 37 -9.44 10.94 14.14
C SER A 37 -8.30 10.10 13.56
N ALA A 38 -8.45 9.52 12.36
CA ALA A 38 -7.39 8.78 11.70
C ALA A 38 -6.20 9.69 11.40
N THR A 39 -5.01 9.25 11.80
CA THR A 39 -3.75 10.01 11.66
C THR A 39 -2.83 9.40 10.61
N HIS A 40 -2.90 8.10 10.41
CA HIS A 40 -2.08 7.33 9.47
C HIS A 40 -2.96 6.32 8.72
N MET A 41 -2.61 6.03 7.48
CA MET A 41 -3.26 5.01 6.67
C MET A 41 -2.26 3.96 6.23
N ILE A 42 -2.64 2.69 6.33
CA ILE A 42 -1.94 1.59 5.68
C ILE A 42 -2.79 1.12 4.49
N LEU A 43 -2.17 1.11 3.33
CA LEU A 43 -2.72 0.58 2.08
C LEU A 43 -2.08 -0.80 1.86
N PRO A 44 -2.70 -1.89 2.29
CA PRO A 44 -2.20 -3.24 2.07
C PRO A 44 -2.58 -3.70 0.66
N GLY A 45 -2.25 -4.93 0.31
CA GLY A 45 -2.80 -5.57 -0.88
C GLY A 45 -2.01 -6.80 -1.28
N VAL A 46 -2.74 -7.76 -1.84
CA VAL A 46 -2.19 -8.93 -2.53
C VAL A 46 -3.00 -9.16 -3.80
N GLY A 47 -2.35 -9.66 -4.85
CA GLY A 47 -3.02 -9.99 -6.11
C GLY A 47 -2.53 -9.16 -7.29
N ASN A 48 -3.40 -8.96 -8.26
CA ASN A 48 -3.09 -8.35 -9.55
C ASN A 48 -3.31 -6.83 -9.52
N TYR A 49 -2.37 -6.09 -10.11
CA TYR A 49 -2.38 -4.63 -10.16
C TYR A 49 -3.65 -4.05 -10.80
N ASN A 50 -3.99 -4.54 -12.00
CA ASN A 50 -5.14 -4.05 -12.77
C ASN A 50 -6.46 -4.27 -12.01
N SER A 51 -6.69 -5.49 -11.51
CA SER A 51 -7.90 -5.83 -10.74
C SER A 51 -8.04 -4.96 -9.50
N SER A 52 -6.95 -4.70 -8.80
CA SER A 52 -6.96 -3.88 -7.60
C SER A 52 -7.21 -2.40 -7.90
N MET A 53 -6.62 -1.86 -8.97
CA MET A 53 -6.92 -0.48 -9.40
C MET A 53 -8.37 -0.31 -9.84
N ASN A 54 -8.94 -1.29 -10.55
CA ASN A 54 -10.35 -1.28 -10.92
C ASN A 54 -11.24 -1.29 -9.68
N PHE A 55 -10.94 -2.15 -8.70
CA PHE A 55 -11.64 -2.18 -7.41
C PHE A 55 -11.58 -0.83 -6.70
N LEU A 56 -10.40 -0.19 -6.63
CA LEU A 56 -10.24 1.12 -6.00
C LEU A 56 -11.11 2.19 -6.68
N LYS A 57 -11.20 2.15 -8.02
CA LYS A 57 -11.99 3.09 -8.80
C LYS A 57 -13.49 2.84 -8.62
N GLU A 58 -13.94 1.60 -8.75
CA GLU A 58 -15.35 1.21 -8.62
C GLU A 58 -15.92 1.50 -7.22
N LYS A 59 -15.11 1.38 -6.20
CA LYS A 59 -15.49 1.62 -4.80
C LYS A 59 -15.20 3.04 -4.31
N GLU A 60 -14.77 3.94 -5.20
CA GLU A 60 -14.43 5.34 -4.88
C GLU A 60 -13.30 5.52 -3.85
N TYR A 61 -12.45 4.48 -3.68
CA TYR A 61 -11.32 4.52 -2.75
C TYR A 61 -10.25 5.56 -3.14
N VAL A 62 -10.11 5.82 -4.45
CA VAL A 62 -9.08 6.72 -4.98
C VAL A 62 -9.21 8.11 -4.37
N ASN A 63 -10.41 8.67 -4.36
CA ASN A 63 -10.66 10.00 -3.82
C ASN A 63 -10.35 10.08 -2.31
N SER A 64 -10.78 9.08 -1.55
CA SER A 64 -10.54 9.01 -0.10
C SER A 64 -9.05 8.94 0.24
N ILE A 65 -8.25 8.18 -0.52
CA ILE A 65 -6.80 8.09 -0.35
C ILE A 65 -6.16 9.46 -0.67
N ILE A 66 -6.54 10.06 -1.80
CA ILE A 66 -5.99 11.36 -2.22
C ILE A 66 -6.33 12.47 -1.21
N GLU A 67 -7.56 12.51 -0.73
CA GLU A 67 -7.97 13.48 0.29
C GLU A 67 -7.20 13.29 1.59
N PHE A 68 -6.99 12.04 2.03
CA PHE A 68 -6.22 11.73 3.23
C PHE A 68 -4.80 12.30 3.13
N ILE A 69 -4.15 12.12 1.97
CA ILE A 69 -2.80 12.63 1.70
C ILE A 69 -2.80 14.17 1.61
N LYS A 70 -3.79 14.78 0.96
CA LYS A 70 -3.92 16.25 0.90
C LYS A 70 -4.05 16.90 2.27
N LEU A 71 -4.57 16.19 3.26
CA LEU A 71 -4.60 16.62 4.66
C LEU A 71 -3.23 16.51 5.36
N GLY A 72 -2.17 16.14 4.65
CA GLY A 72 -0.82 15.96 5.19
C GLY A 72 -0.65 14.69 6.03
N LYS A 73 -1.59 13.75 5.94
CA LYS A 73 -1.55 12.49 6.70
C LYS A 73 -0.77 11.43 5.93
N PRO A 74 0.18 10.73 6.58
CA PRO A 74 1.00 9.73 5.90
C PRO A 74 0.22 8.47 5.52
N VAL A 75 0.62 7.91 4.37
CA VAL A 75 0.12 6.64 3.84
C VAL A 75 1.28 5.68 3.63
N LEU A 76 1.19 4.47 4.19
CA LEU A 76 2.14 3.38 3.98
C LEU A 76 1.55 2.35 3.04
N GLY A 77 2.14 2.18 1.87
CA GLY A 77 1.82 1.08 0.96
C GLY A 77 2.62 -0.18 1.30
N ILE A 78 1.97 -1.34 1.39
CA ILE A 78 2.61 -2.63 1.64
C ILE A 78 2.34 -3.57 0.47
N CYS A 79 3.42 -4.14 -0.10
CA CYS A 79 3.38 -5.08 -1.22
C CYS A 79 2.60 -4.48 -2.40
N LEU A 80 1.48 -5.07 -2.83
CA LEU A 80 0.63 -4.54 -3.89
C LEU A 80 0.15 -3.10 -3.56
N GLY A 81 -0.18 -2.80 -2.31
CA GLY A 81 -0.56 -1.45 -1.90
C GLY A 81 0.53 -0.41 -2.19
N MET A 82 1.82 -0.77 -2.01
CA MET A 82 2.95 0.08 -2.42
C MET A 82 2.98 0.25 -3.94
N GLN A 83 2.78 -0.83 -4.69
CA GLN A 83 2.77 -0.79 -6.14
C GLN A 83 1.67 0.12 -6.69
N LEU A 84 0.47 0.10 -6.09
CA LEU A 84 -0.67 0.93 -6.51
C LEU A 84 -0.40 2.44 -6.36
N LEU A 85 0.56 2.86 -5.53
CA LEU A 85 0.97 4.27 -5.41
C LEU A 85 1.69 4.79 -6.66
N SER A 86 2.21 3.92 -7.53
CA SER A 86 2.94 4.28 -8.75
C SER A 86 2.04 4.96 -9.80
N SER A 87 2.68 5.54 -10.84
CA SER A 87 1.95 6.12 -11.97
C SER A 87 1.28 5.05 -12.82
N PHE A 88 1.96 3.90 -13.02
CA PHE A 88 1.48 2.82 -13.88
C PHE A 88 1.90 1.44 -13.37
N GLY A 89 1.11 0.42 -13.74
CA GLY A 89 1.48 -0.99 -13.65
C GLY A 89 1.24 -1.69 -14.98
N SER A 90 2.05 -2.72 -15.29
CA SER A 90 2.02 -3.49 -16.55
C SER A 90 1.63 -4.95 -16.32
N GLU A 91 0.60 -5.21 -15.51
CA GLU A 91 0.11 -6.57 -15.21
C GLU A 91 -1.41 -6.70 -15.38
N PRO A 92 -1.91 -7.38 -16.44
CA PRO A 92 -1.23 -7.84 -17.66
C PRO A 92 -1.05 -6.72 -18.67
N ASP A 93 -1.85 -5.65 -18.58
CA ASP A 93 -1.85 -4.51 -19.48
C ASP A 93 -1.48 -3.24 -18.72
N LYS A 94 -1.03 -2.22 -19.45
CA LYS A 94 -0.69 -0.93 -18.85
C LYS A 94 -1.93 -0.29 -18.21
N THR A 95 -1.89 -0.19 -16.91
CA THR A 95 -2.98 0.34 -16.08
C THR A 95 -2.48 1.53 -15.27
N SER A 96 -3.23 2.63 -15.29
CA SER A 96 -2.91 3.81 -14.45
C SER A 96 -3.11 3.49 -12.97
N GLY A 97 -2.09 3.81 -12.17
CA GLY A 97 -2.11 3.73 -10.72
C GLY A 97 -2.70 4.97 -10.05
N LEU A 98 -2.35 5.18 -8.79
CA LEU A 98 -2.75 6.36 -8.01
C LEU A 98 -1.91 7.61 -8.33
N ASP A 99 -0.80 7.45 -9.04
CA ASP A 99 0.13 8.52 -9.46
C ASP A 99 0.64 9.41 -8.31
N LEU A 100 0.85 8.78 -7.16
CA LEU A 100 1.38 9.44 -5.94
C LEU A 100 2.90 9.34 -5.85
N ILE A 101 3.48 8.34 -6.50
CA ILE A 101 4.93 8.13 -6.63
C ILE A 101 5.20 7.91 -8.12
N TYR A 102 5.98 8.81 -8.73
CA TYR A 102 6.34 8.66 -10.13
C TYR A 102 7.14 7.38 -10.38
N GLY A 103 6.66 6.55 -11.28
CA GLY A 103 7.30 5.30 -11.66
C GLY A 103 6.33 4.29 -12.26
N GLU A 104 6.88 3.18 -12.72
CA GLU A 104 6.14 2.06 -13.29
C GLU A 104 6.47 0.76 -12.57
N VAL A 105 5.44 -0.02 -12.26
CA VAL A 105 5.56 -1.40 -11.79
C VAL A 105 5.52 -2.32 -12.99
N SER A 106 6.64 -2.99 -13.28
CA SER A 106 6.78 -3.92 -14.38
C SER A 106 7.30 -5.27 -13.92
N ARG A 107 7.10 -6.28 -14.77
CA ARG A 107 7.64 -7.63 -14.52
C ARG A 107 9.17 -7.59 -14.51
N ILE A 108 9.77 -8.26 -13.53
CA ILE A 108 11.22 -8.41 -13.45
C ILE A 108 11.71 -9.15 -14.71
N GLN A 109 12.68 -8.55 -15.41
CA GLN A 109 13.33 -9.14 -16.56
C GLN A 109 14.49 -10.03 -16.09
N THR A 110 14.31 -11.33 -16.17
CA THR A 110 15.29 -12.32 -15.69
C THR A 110 15.06 -13.68 -16.33
N ASP A 111 16.12 -14.46 -16.49
CA ASP A 111 16.07 -15.87 -16.89
C ASP A 111 15.81 -16.81 -15.69
N LEU A 112 15.79 -16.27 -14.48
CA LEU A 112 15.52 -17.04 -13.27
C LEU A 112 14.01 -17.29 -13.08
N PRO A 113 13.64 -18.34 -12.34
CA PRO A 113 12.25 -18.61 -12.02
C PRO A 113 11.57 -17.44 -11.27
N LEU A 114 10.36 -17.10 -11.68
CA LEU A 114 9.48 -16.15 -10.98
C LEU A 114 8.28 -16.88 -10.40
N PRO A 115 7.71 -16.41 -9.27
CA PRO A 115 8.07 -15.21 -8.52
C PRO A 115 9.38 -15.36 -7.75
N HIS A 116 10.12 -14.25 -7.58
CA HIS A 116 11.27 -14.20 -6.69
C HIS A 116 10.78 -14.21 -5.23
N VAL A 117 11.06 -15.28 -4.50
CA VAL A 117 10.71 -15.46 -3.09
C VAL A 117 11.95 -15.87 -2.31
N GLY A 118 12.33 -15.09 -1.31
CA GLY A 118 13.52 -15.38 -0.51
C GLY A 118 13.95 -14.20 0.35
N TRP A 119 14.99 -14.43 1.14
CA TRP A 119 15.64 -13.40 1.94
C TRP A 119 16.67 -12.67 1.08
N ASN A 120 16.69 -11.35 1.16
CA ASN A 120 17.64 -10.49 0.48
C ASN A 120 18.16 -9.41 1.41
N GLU A 121 19.35 -8.92 1.11
CA GLU A 121 19.89 -7.72 1.75
C GLU A 121 19.13 -6.49 1.26
N VAL A 122 18.86 -5.57 2.18
CA VAL A 122 18.26 -4.26 1.90
C VAL A 122 19.31 -3.19 2.17
N LYS A 123 19.54 -2.32 1.18
CA LYS A 123 20.42 -1.15 1.34
C LYS A 123 19.56 0.13 1.36
N PHE A 124 19.68 0.88 2.42
CA PHE A 124 19.06 2.19 2.49
C PHE A 124 19.91 3.19 1.70
N ILE A 125 19.33 3.79 0.69
CA ILE A 125 19.99 4.78 -0.17
C ILE A 125 19.68 6.22 0.22
N LYS A 126 18.72 6.42 1.09
CA LYS A 126 18.30 7.71 1.67
C LYS A 126 17.84 7.52 3.10
N ASP A 127 18.17 8.48 3.95
CA ASP A 127 17.60 8.54 5.29
C ASP A 127 16.12 8.91 5.21
N HIS A 128 15.31 8.21 6.00
CA HIS A 128 13.89 8.48 6.09
C HIS A 128 13.38 8.07 7.48
N LYS A 129 12.45 8.83 8.04
CA LYS A 129 11.90 8.58 9.38
C LYS A 129 11.33 7.16 9.57
N ILE A 130 10.79 6.54 8.51
CA ILE A 130 10.28 5.16 8.58
C ILE A 130 11.39 4.13 8.78
N LEU A 131 12.66 4.51 8.61
CA LEU A 131 13.83 3.65 8.73
C LEU A 131 14.60 3.91 10.04
N GLU A 132 14.18 4.88 10.85
CA GLU A 132 14.76 5.12 12.17
C GLU A 132 14.54 3.87 13.04
N ASP A 133 15.57 3.47 13.78
CA ASP A 133 15.61 2.29 14.67
C ASP A 133 15.44 0.92 13.96
N ILE A 134 15.53 0.87 12.63
CA ILE A 134 15.65 -0.40 11.89
C ILE A 134 17.15 -0.73 11.78
N PRO A 135 17.59 -1.90 12.31
CA PRO A 135 19.00 -2.30 12.31
C PRO A 135 19.54 -2.59 10.92
#